data_560644e22cb873edb929507d3d21f735
#
_entry.id   560644e22cb873edb929507d3d21f735
#
_cell.length_a   1.000
_cell.length_b   1.000
_cell.length_c   1.000
_cell.angle_alpha   90.00
_cell.angle_beta   90.00
_cell.angle_gamma   90.00
#
_symmetry.space_group_name_H-M   'P 1'
#
loop_
_entity.id
_entity.type
_entity.pdbx_description
1 polymer ?
#
loop_
_entity_poly.entity_id
_entity_poly.type
_entity_poly.pdbx_seq_one_letter_code
_entity_poly.pdbx_strand_id
1 'polypeptide(L)'
;MTEQTENATRLARPIIRLAKLVGIATSYVGMSRDYHEIEDDVLVAVLKALGIDASNDGAIEQSITTIQRERDTRIVPPTVLHVVGKESKVEVHGGALDVPEASIMLEDGGAYAGKIELEGGSDTVVEVDGGFVCTSYLVLPADLPEGYHTLEVTVGGKTEIATVISAPEKIELLDDMKEGSLWGWMSQLYSIRSSGSWGIGDYEDLKTLLVESKKKTGADFMLINPLHAAEPVSYTHLRAHET
;
A
#
# COMPACT_ATOMS: atom_id res chain seq x y z
N MET A 1 12.54 -36.72 2.29
CA MET A 1 11.47 -35.82 1.82
C MET A 1 12.18 -34.62 1.21
N THR A 2 11.79 -34.16 0.03
CA THR A 2 12.47 -33.04 -0.62
C THR A 2 11.93 -31.73 -0.04
N GLU A 3 12.78 -30.69 0.06
CA GLU A 3 12.44 -29.34 0.53
C GLU A 3 11.18 -28.78 -0.14
N GLN A 4 10.93 -29.16 -1.40
CA GLN A 4 9.69 -28.81 -2.13
C GLN A 4 8.44 -29.44 -1.53
N THR A 5 8.52 -30.69 -1.01
CA THR A 5 7.38 -31.39 -0.40
C THR A 5 7.05 -30.80 0.98
N GLU A 6 8.05 -30.41 1.75
CA GLU A 6 7.88 -29.76 3.06
C GLU A 6 7.24 -28.36 2.89
N ASN A 7 7.71 -27.58 1.93
CA ASN A 7 7.13 -26.27 1.63
C ASN A 7 5.67 -26.38 1.16
N ALA A 8 5.34 -27.35 0.30
CA ALA A 8 3.96 -27.58 -0.15
C ALA A 8 3.04 -27.96 1.03
N THR A 9 3.50 -28.86 1.92
CA THR A 9 2.74 -29.26 3.12
C THR A 9 2.52 -28.09 4.07
N ARG A 10 3.53 -27.26 4.27
CA ARG A 10 3.43 -26.04 5.08
C ARG A 10 2.42 -25.05 4.52
N LEU A 11 2.49 -24.77 3.22
CA LEU A 11 1.58 -23.84 2.54
C LEU A 11 0.12 -24.28 2.58
N ALA A 12 -0.13 -25.57 2.77
CA ALA A 12 -1.47 -26.13 2.92
C ALA A 12 -2.06 -25.97 4.34
N ARG A 13 -1.26 -25.58 5.34
CA ARG A 13 -1.74 -25.41 6.73
C ARG A 13 -2.79 -24.29 6.80
N PRO A 14 -3.92 -24.50 7.48
CA PRO A 14 -5.01 -23.51 7.53
C PRO A 14 -4.56 -22.13 8.01
N ILE A 15 -3.74 -22.06 9.07
CA ILE A 15 -3.22 -20.79 9.61
C ILE A 15 -2.40 -20.01 8.57
N ILE A 16 -1.58 -20.68 7.78
CA ILE A 16 -0.77 -20.07 6.73
C ILE A 16 -1.66 -19.57 5.59
N ARG A 17 -2.71 -20.33 5.24
CA ARG A 17 -3.67 -19.92 4.22
C ARG A 17 -4.41 -18.67 4.68
N LEU A 18 -4.90 -18.63 5.92
CA LEU A 18 -5.59 -17.48 6.50
C LEU A 18 -4.68 -16.24 6.55
N ALA A 19 -3.46 -16.39 7.07
CA ALA A 19 -2.49 -15.30 7.13
C ALA A 19 -2.22 -14.68 5.74
N LYS A 20 -1.99 -15.52 4.73
CA LYS A 20 -1.79 -15.06 3.35
C LYS A 20 -3.02 -14.41 2.76
N LEU A 21 -4.21 -14.92 3.04
CA LEU A 21 -5.47 -14.37 2.55
C LEU A 21 -5.66 -12.91 2.99
N VAL A 22 -5.19 -12.57 4.19
CA VAL A 22 -5.26 -11.20 4.75
C VAL A 22 -3.97 -10.41 4.62
N GLY A 23 -3.01 -10.90 3.82
CA GLY A 23 -1.78 -10.15 3.51
C GLY A 23 -0.70 -10.19 4.60
N ILE A 24 -0.81 -11.09 5.58
CA ILE A 24 0.22 -11.26 6.61
C ILE A 24 1.38 -12.08 6.05
N ALA A 25 2.60 -11.56 6.20
CA ALA A 25 3.81 -12.31 5.88
C ALA A 25 3.92 -13.55 6.78
N THR A 26 4.27 -14.70 6.21
CA THR A 26 4.44 -15.97 6.93
C THR A 26 5.89 -16.39 7.04
N SER A 27 6.79 -15.60 6.47
CA SER A 27 8.23 -15.79 6.50
C SER A 27 8.95 -14.52 6.09
N TYR A 28 10.22 -14.40 6.44
CA TYR A 28 11.10 -13.30 6.04
C TYR A 28 12.54 -13.78 5.88
N VAL A 29 13.35 -12.96 5.20
CA VAL A 29 14.79 -13.17 5.10
C VAL A 29 15.47 -12.20 6.05
N GLY A 30 16.23 -12.72 7.01
CA GLY A 30 16.97 -11.94 7.98
C GLY A 30 18.17 -11.19 7.39
N MET A 31 18.81 -10.34 8.17
CA MET A 31 19.99 -9.57 7.73
C MET A 31 21.18 -10.45 7.32
N SER A 32 21.32 -11.63 7.94
CA SER A 32 22.34 -12.63 7.58
C SER A 32 21.98 -13.45 6.32
N ARG A 33 20.88 -13.09 5.66
CA ARG A 33 20.27 -13.81 4.53
C ARG A 33 19.71 -15.18 4.89
N ASP A 34 19.47 -15.45 6.17
CA ASP A 34 18.82 -16.66 6.64
C ASP A 34 17.32 -16.55 6.47
N TYR A 35 16.70 -17.65 6.04
CA TYR A 35 15.25 -17.73 5.91
C TYR A 35 14.63 -18.06 7.27
N HIS A 36 13.66 -17.28 7.67
CA HIS A 36 12.91 -17.45 8.91
C HIS A 36 11.43 -17.63 8.63
N GLU A 37 10.83 -18.61 9.28
CA GLU A 37 9.38 -18.78 9.31
C GLU A 37 8.80 -18.08 10.53
N ILE A 38 7.60 -17.54 10.37
CA ILE A 38 6.88 -16.93 11.50
C ILE A 38 6.13 -18.06 12.21
N GLU A 39 6.31 -18.11 13.52
CA GLU A 39 5.66 -19.11 14.39
C GLU A 39 4.15 -18.91 14.43
N ASP A 40 3.41 -19.99 14.65
CA ASP A 40 1.96 -19.98 14.63
C ASP A 40 1.32 -19.10 15.69
N ASP A 41 1.90 -19.05 16.89
CA ASP A 41 1.44 -18.22 17.99
C ASP A 41 1.52 -16.72 17.66
N VAL A 42 2.56 -16.31 16.90
CA VAL A 42 2.71 -14.95 16.38
C VAL A 42 1.63 -14.66 15.35
N LEU A 43 1.40 -15.59 14.40
CA LEU A 43 0.33 -15.44 13.41
C LEU A 43 -1.05 -15.33 14.06
N VAL A 44 -1.34 -16.18 15.06
CA VAL A 44 -2.59 -16.10 15.85
C VAL A 44 -2.72 -14.76 16.54
N ALA A 45 -1.64 -14.26 17.16
CA ALA A 45 -1.66 -12.96 17.85
C ALA A 45 -1.95 -11.80 16.89
N VAL A 46 -1.32 -11.79 15.71
CA VAL A 46 -1.54 -10.76 14.68
C VAL A 46 -2.96 -10.85 14.12
N LEU A 47 -3.46 -12.03 13.77
CA LEU A 47 -4.82 -12.24 13.30
C LEU A 47 -5.85 -11.74 14.34
N LYS A 48 -5.65 -12.09 15.62
CA LYS A 48 -6.48 -11.60 16.70
C LYS A 48 -6.47 -10.07 16.83
N ALA A 49 -5.31 -9.44 16.66
CA ALA A 49 -5.20 -7.98 16.65
C ALA A 49 -5.96 -7.32 15.49
N LEU A 50 -6.13 -8.03 14.37
CA LEU A 50 -6.96 -7.65 13.23
C LEU A 50 -8.45 -8.00 13.41
N GLY A 51 -8.84 -8.57 14.55
CA GLY A 51 -10.22 -8.98 14.82
C GLY A 51 -10.62 -10.30 14.16
N ILE A 52 -9.65 -11.11 13.69
CA ILE A 52 -9.87 -12.37 13.00
C ILE A 52 -9.65 -13.53 13.98
N ASP A 53 -10.65 -14.40 14.11
CA ASP A 53 -10.55 -15.56 15.00
C ASP A 53 -9.71 -16.68 14.36
N ALA A 54 -8.62 -17.01 15.01
CA ALA A 54 -7.71 -18.10 14.65
C ALA A 54 -7.40 -18.99 15.87
N SER A 55 -8.33 -19.09 16.81
CA SER A 55 -8.15 -19.80 18.09
C SER A 55 -8.01 -21.32 17.96
N ASN A 56 -8.53 -21.89 16.88
CA ASN A 56 -8.44 -23.32 16.54
C ASN A 56 -8.70 -23.52 15.03
N ASP A 57 -8.44 -24.74 14.53
CA ASP A 57 -8.59 -25.04 13.10
C ASP A 57 -10.01 -24.76 12.56
N GLY A 58 -11.05 -25.04 13.36
CA GLY A 58 -12.44 -24.75 12.99
C GLY A 58 -12.71 -23.26 12.84
N ALA A 59 -12.20 -22.43 13.78
CA ALA A 59 -12.29 -20.98 13.72
C ALA A 59 -11.50 -20.41 12.52
N ILE A 60 -10.34 -20.98 12.22
CA ILE A 60 -9.53 -20.61 11.06
C ILE A 60 -10.29 -20.85 9.75
N GLU A 61 -10.85 -22.04 9.55
CA GLU A 61 -11.61 -22.36 8.34
C GLU A 61 -12.89 -21.51 8.22
N GLN A 62 -13.57 -21.22 9.34
CA GLN A 62 -14.68 -20.31 9.34
C GLN A 62 -14.29 -18.88 8.97
N SER A 63 -13.16 -18.39 9.49
CA SER A 63 -12.63 -17.07 9.15
C SER A 63 -12.23 -16.99 7.67
N ILE A 64 -11.59 -18.01 7.11
CA ILE A 64 -11.29 -18.11 5.68
C ILE A 64 -12.58 -17.99 4.86
N THR A 65 -13.59 -18.82 5.20
CA THR A 65 -14.86 -18.82 4.47
C THR A 65 -15.55 -17.46 4.54
N THR A 66 -15.57 -16.83 5.71
CA THR A 66 -16.19 -15.52 5.90
C THR A 66 -15.50 -14.45 5.06
N ILE A 67 -14.17 -14.39 5.10
CA ILE A 67 -13.37 -13.38 4.36
C ILE A 67 -13.52 -13.59 2.85
N GLN A 68 -13.49 -14.85 2.38
CA GLN A 68 -13.70 -15.15 0.96
C GLN A 68 -15.09 -14.72 0.52
N ARG A 69 -16.12 -15.09 1.29
CA ARG A 69 -17.52 -14.70 1.01
C ARG A 69 -17.67 -13.17 0.95
N GLU A 70 -17.11 -12.43 1.92
CA GLU A 70 -17.15 -10.97 1.91
C GLU A 70 -16.49 -10.38 0.68
N ARG A 71 -15.37 -10.98 0.22
CA ARG A 71 -14.70 -10.58 -1.00
C ARG A 71 -15.56 -10.84 -2.24
N ASP A 72 -16.15 -12.03 -2.33
CA ASP A 72 -16.91 -12.48 -3.51
C ASP A 72 -18.29 -11.78 -3.61
N THR A 73 -18.85 -11.32 -2.48
CA THR A 73 -20.15 -10.61 -2.44
C THR A 73 -20.04 -9.10 -2.47
N ARG A 74 -18.84 -8.54 -2.29
CA ARG A 74 -18.61 -7.10 -2.38
C ARG A 74 -18.76 -6.65 -3.83
N ILE A 75 -19.56 -5.60 -4.06
CA ILE A 75 -19.83 -5.09 -5.41
C ILE A 75 -18.55 -4.58 -6.08
N VAL A 76 -17.72 -3.82 -5.34
CA VAL A 76 -16.49 -3.21 -5.85
C VAL A 76 -15.37 -3.28 -4.81
N PRO A 77 -14.08 -3.46 -5.20
CA PRO A 77 -12.97 -3.38 -4.26
C PRO A 77 -12.96 -2.03 -3.52
N PRO A 78 -12.64 -1.98 -2.21
CA PRO A 78 -12.68 -0.73 -1.45
C PRO A 78 -11.67 0.31 -1.94
N THR A 79 -10.62 -0.14 -2.63
CA THR A 79 -9.57 0.71 -3.20
C THR A 79 -9.21 0.20 -4.58
N VAL A 80 -9.13 1.12 -5.53
CA VAL A 80 -8.77 0.89 -6.93
C VAL A 80 -7.54 1.73 -7.24
N LEU A 81 -6.52 1.10 -7.82
CA LEU A 81 -5.35 1.79 -8.32
C LEU A 81 -5.53 2.11 -9.81
N HIS A 82 -5.31 3.36 -10.16
CA HIS A 82 -5.36 3.83 -11.55
C HIS A 82 -4.04 4.51 -11.91
N VAL A 83 -3.58 4.29 -13.13
CA VAL A 83 -2.39 4.94 -13.67
C VAL A 83 -2.82 5.95 -14.72
N VAL A 84 -2.56 7.23 -14.47
CA VAL A 84 -2.89 8.31 -15.40
C VAL A 84 -2.31 8.03 -16.80
N GLY A 85 -3.12 8.25 -17.80
CA GLY A 85 -2.78 7.97 -19.20
C GLY A 85 -3.00 6.52 -19.63
N LYS A 86 -3.51 5.64 -18.74
CA LYS A 86 -3.85 4.24 -19.05
C LYS A 86 -5.25 3.91 -18.57
N GLU A 87 -5.94 3.05 -19.30
CA GLU A 87 -7.18 2.47 -18.80
C GLU A 87 -6.91 1.49 -17.67
N SER A 88 -7.83 1.43 -16.70
CA SER A 88 -7.77 0.49 -15.59
C SER A 88 -9.07 -0.28 -15.46
N LYS A 89 -8.99 -1.60 -15.36
CA LYS A 89 -10.17 -2.45 -15.17
C LYS A 89 -10.47 -2.62 -13.69
N VAL A 90 -11.70 -2.39 -13.32
CA VAL A 90 -12.22 -2.58 -11.97
C VAL A 90 -13.20 -3.73 -11.98
N GLU A 91 -12.93 -4.74 -11.20
CA GLU A 91 -13.81 -5.89 -11.02
C GLU A 91 -15.06 -5.48 -10.26
N VAL A 92 -16.22 -5.86 -10.80
CA VAL A 92 -17.53 -5.58 -10.21
C VAL A 92 -18.33 -6.86 -10.13
N HIS A 93 -18.89 -7.15 -8.97
CA HIS A 93 -19.72 -8.32 -8.72
C HIS A 93 -21.20 -7.97 -8.65
N GLY A 94 -22.02 -8.81 -9.26
CA GLY A 94 -23.48 -8.65 -9.26
C GLY A 94 -24.19 -9.91 -9.70
N GLY A 95 -25.52 -9.87 -9.74
CA GLY A 95 -26.32 -10.96 -10.29
C GLY A 95 -26.18 -11.05 -11.83
N ALA A 96 -26.52 -12.20 -12.39
CA ALA A 96 -26.34 -12.49 -13.83
C ALA A 96 -27.10 -11.52 -14.77
N LEU A 97 -28.14 -10.86 -14.28
CA LEU A 97 -28.94 -9.90 -15.04
C LEU A 97 -28.73 -8.44 -14.62
N ASP A 98 -27.88 -8.21 -13.64
CA ASP A 98 -27.62 -6.87 -13.14
C ASP A 98 -26.68 -6.13 -14.09
N VAL A 99 -27.02 -4.89 -14.39
CA VAL A 99 -26.16 -3.98 -15.15
C VAL A 99 -25.56 -2.97 -14.17
N PRO A 100 -24.24 -2.97 -13.95
CA PRO A 100 -23.61 -1.99 -13.09
C PRO A 100 -23.77 -0.56 -13.63
N GLU A 101 -24.15 0.35 -12.73
CA GLU A 101 -24.12 1.79 -12.97
C GLU A 101 -22.97 2.36 -12.14
N ALA A 102 -22.17 3.26 -12.72
CA ALA A 102 -21.01 3.82 -12.05
C ALA A 102 -20.89 5.32 -12.30
N SER A 103 -20.43 6.03 -11.27
CA SER A 103 -20.05 7.44 -11.32
C SER A 103 -18.78 7.71 -10.55
N ILE A 104 -18.01 8.72 -10.95
CA ILE A 104 -16.80 9.15 -10.25
C ILE A 104 -16.99 10.60 -9.79
N MET A 105 -16.76 10.82 -8.51
CA MET A 105 -16.58 12.14 -7.92
C MET A 105 -15.09 12.40 -7.75
N LEU A 106 -14.62 13.48 -8.35
CA LEU A 106 -13.23 13.89 -8.28
C LEU A 106 -12.86 14.40 -6.87
N GLU A 107 -11.58 14.43 -6.56
CA GLU A 107 -11.06 14.92 -5.27
C GLU A 107 -11.47 16.36 -4.96
N ASP A 108 -11.61 17.20 -5.98
CA ASP A 108 -12.09 18.59 -5.86
C ASP A 108 -13.61 18.72 -5.63
N GLY A 109 -14.34 17.61 -5.61
CA GLY A 109 -15.78 17.54 -5.48
C GLY A 109 -16.56 17.67 -6.80
N GLY A 110 -15.87 17.84 -7.92
CA GLY A 110 -16.47 17.81 -9.25
C GLY A 110 -16.87 16.39 -9.67
N ALA A 111 -17.93 16.27 -10.50
CA ALA A 111 -18.24 14.99 -11.14
C ALA A 111 -17.33 14.79 -12.36
N TYR A 112 -16.80 13.58 -12.53
CA TYR A 112 -16.12 13.22 -13.77
C TYR A 112 -17.13 13.14 -14.91
N ALA A 113 -16.91 13.93 -15.95
CA ALA A 113 -17.83 14.06 -17.07
C ALA A 113 -17.64 13.03 -18.20
N GLY A 114 -16.56 12.23 -18.12
CA GLY A 114 -16.27 11.21 -19.10
C GLY A 114 -17.13 9.97 -18.94
N LYS A 115 -17.01 9.05 -19.89
CA LYS A 115 -17.76 7.79 -19.89
C LYS A 115 -16.94 6.71 -19.18
N ILE A 116 -17.58 6.01 -18.26
CA ILE A 116 -17.08 4.75 -17.70
C ILE A 116 -17.69 3.63 -18.55
N GLU A 117 -16.84 2.81 -19.15
CA GLU A 117 -17.31 1.71 -20.00
C GLU A 117 -17.50 0.45 -19.17
N LEU A 118 -18.53 -0.32 -19.49
CA LEU A 118 -18.76 -1.65 -18.96
C LEU A 118 -18.24 -2.65 -19.98
N GLU A 119 -17.22 -3.42 -19.60
CA GLU A 119 -16.76 -4.56 -20.38
C GLU A 119 -17.47 -5.82 -19.90
N GLY A 120 -18.01 -6.59 -20.83
CA GLY A 120 -18.83 -7.76 -20.56
C GLY A 120 -18.14 -8.77 -19.65
N GLY A 121 -18.95 -9.45 -18.85
CA GLY A 121 -18.53 -10.30 -17.77
C GLY A 121 -17.58 -11.43 -18.16
N SER A 122 -16.81 -11.84 -17.21
CA SER A 122 -16.05 -13.07 -17.28
C SER A 122 -17.00 -14.28 -17.18
N ASP A 123 -16.60 -15.41 -17.73
CA ASP A 123 -17.28 -16.70 -17.54
C ASP A 123 -17.21 -17.19 -16.08
N THR A 124 -16.69 -16.36 -15.16
CA THR A 124 -16.54 -16.70 -13.77
C THR A 124 -17.83 -16.40 -13.03
N VAL A 125 -18.54 -17.47 -12.72
CA VAL A 125 -19.73 -17.46 -11.88
C VAL A 125 -19.39 -18.18 -10.59
N VAL A 126 -19.55 -17.51 -9.46
CA VAL A 126 -19.33 -18.09 -8.14
C VAL A 126 -20.67 -18.29 -7.47
N GLU A 127 -20.92 -19.49 -6.93
CA GLU A 127 -22.09 -19.76 -6.10
C GLU A 127 -21.83 -19.29 -4.67
N VAL A 128 -22.63 -18.36 -4.19
CA VAL A 128 -22.55 -17.83 -2.83
C VAL A 128 -23.96 -17.82 -2.22
N ASP A 129 -24.14 -18.47 -1.08
CA ASP A 129 -25.41 -18.51 -0.33
C ASP A 129 -26.61 -19.00 -1.15
N GLY A 130 -26.41 -19.89 -2.10
CA GLY A 130 -27.45 -20.42 -2.99
C GLY A 130 -27.86 -19.46 -4.11
N GLY A 131 -27.14 -18.37 -4.31
CA GLY A 131 -27.21 -17.45 -5.45
C GLY A 131 -25.95 -17.50 -6.30
N PHE A 132 -26.01 -16.89 -7.48
CA PHE A 132 -24.87 -16.80 -8.36
C PHE A 132 -24.37 -15.35 -8.41
N VAL A 133 -23.06 -15.17 -8.22
CA VAL A 133 -22.37 -13.91 -8.38
C VAL A 133 -21.58 -13.97 -9.69
N CYS A 134 -21.84 -13.02 -10.56
CA CYS A 134 -21.14 -12.83 -11.83
C CYS A 134 -20.16 -11.68 -11.71
N THR A 135 -19.03 -11.79 -12.38
CA THR A 135 -18.02 -10.75 -12.47
C THR A 135 -18.15 -9.99 -13.77
N SER A 136 -18.18 -8.68 -13.72
CA SER A 136 -18.05 -7.75 -14.85
C SER A 136 -16.91 -6.77 -14.56
N TYR A 137 -16.54 -5.97 -15.57
CA TYR A 137 -15.45 -5.01 -15.43
C TYR A 137 -15.90 -3.61 -15.84
N LEU A 138 -15.70 -2.65 -14.95
CA LEU A 138 -15.74 -1.24 -15.32
C LEU A 138 -14.36 -0.84 -15.83
N VAL A 139 -14.31 -0.10 -16.92
CA VAL A 139 -13.08 0.44 -17.48
C VAL A 139 -12.99 1.92 -17.10
N LEU A 140 -12.07 2.23 -16.19
CA LEU A 140 -11.73 3.61 -15.85
C LEU A 140 -10.94 4.21 -17.00
N PRO A 141 -11.30 5.41 -17.46
CA PRO A 141 -10.71 6.04 -18.62
C PRO A 141 -9.31 6.57 -18.37
N ALA A 142 -8.47 6.57 -19.40
CA ALA A 142 -7.08 7.00 -19.32
C ALA A 142 -6.90 8.49 -18.96
N ASP A 143 -7.90 9.32 -19.19
CA ASP A 143 -7.87 10.77 -18.91
C ASP A 143 -8.39 11.15 -17.51
N LEU A 144 -8.63 10.15 -16.64
CA LEU A 144 -8.91 10.42 -15.23
C LEU A 144 -7.72 11.15 -14.61
N PRO A 145 -7.92 12.34 -14.00
CA PRO A 145 -6.82 13.13 -13.46
C PRO A 145 -6.14 12.45 -12.27
N GLU A 146 -4.98 12.92 -11.89
CA GLU A 146 -4.32 12.55 -10.64
C GLU A 146 -5.17 12.96 -9.45
N GLY A 147 -5.17 12.14 -8.40
CA GLY A 147 -5.85 12.43 -7.14
C GLY A 147 -6.51 11.22 -6.49
N TYR A 148 -7.21 11.50 -5.40
CA TYR A 148 -8.02 10.54 -4.66
C TYR A 148 -9.48 10.78 -4.99
N HIS A 149 -10.05 9.93 -5.84
CA HIS A 149 -11.41 10.07 -6.32
C HIS A 149 -12.33 9.05 -5.64
N THR A 150 -13.63 9.31 -5.70
CA THR A 150 -14.65 8.39 -5.18
C THR A 150 -15.37 7.76 -6.37
N LEU A 151 -15.28 6.44 -6.48
CA LEU A 151 -16.06 5.64 -7.42
C LEU A 151 -17.29 5.10 -6.71
N GLU A 152 -18.47 5.45 -7.17
CA GLU A 152 -19.72 4.89 -6.71
C GLU A 152 -20.24 3.88 -7.73
N VAL A 153 -20.57 2.68 -7.28
CA VAL A 153 -21.05 1.59 -8.13
C VAL A 153 -22.36 1.06 -7.58
N THR A 154 -23.39 1.05 -8.42
CA THR A 154 -24.71 0.52 -8.10
C THR A 154 -25.00 -0.73 -8.92
N VAL A 155 -25.33 -1.83 -8.24
CA VAL A 155 -25.67 -3.12 -8.86
C VAL A 155 -26.88 -3.71 -8.14
N GLY A 156 -27.92 -4.09 -8.88
CA GLY A 156 -29.13 -4.69 -8.29
C GLY A 156 -29.80 -3.81 -7.25
N GLY A 157 -29.68 -2.47 -7.37
CA GLY A 157 -30.24 -1.51 -6.40
C GLY A 157 -29.43 -1.33 -5.11
N LYS A 158 -28.25 -1.94 -5.01
CA LYS A 158 -27.30 -1.72 -3.92
C LYS A 158 -26.15 -0.87 -4.42
N THR A 159 -25.72 0.09 -3.61
CA THR A 159 -24.60 0.98 -3.92
C THR A 159 -23.43 0.76 -2.97
N GLU A 160 -22.23 0.62 -3.52
CA GLU A 160 -20.98 0.60 -2.77
C GLU A 160 -20.02 1.66 -3.31
N ILE A 161 -19.08 2.06 -2.46
CA ILE A 161 -18.12 3.13 -2.74
C ILE A 161 -16.71 2.56 -2.69
N ALA A 162 -15.89 2.94 -3.67
CA ALA A 162 -14.46 2.66 -3.71
C ALA A 162 -13.65 3.97 -3.76
N THR A 163 -12.48 3.97 -3.13
CA THR A 163 -11.50 5.02 -3.34
C THR A 163 -10.65 4.70 -4.56
N VAL A 164 -10.63 5.57 -5.55
CA VAL A 164 -9.73 5.48 -6.70
C VAL A 164 -8.49 6.33 -6.40
N ILE A 165 -7.34 5.68 -6.35
CA ILE A 165 -6.04 6.35 -6.25
C ILE A 165 -5.49 6.45 -7.66
N SER A 166 -5.61 7.63 -8.27
CA SER A 166 -5.10 7.92 -9.60
C SER A 166 -3.73 8.58 -9.48
N ALA A 167 -2.70 7.89 -9.93
CA ALA A 167 -1.31 8.30 -9.77
C ALA A 167 -0.55 8.21 -11.10
N PRO A 168 0.50 9.01 -11.29
CA PRO A 168 1.36 8.88 -12.46
C PRO A 168 2.11 7.54 -12.45
N GLU A 169 2.49 7.02 -13.62
CA GLU A 169 3.23 5.77 -13.73
C GLU A 169 4.59 5.81 -13.02
N LYS A 170 5.14 6.99 -12.91
CA LYS A 170 6.41 7.27 -12.21
C LYS A 170 6.40 8.69 -11.67
N ILE A 171 7.09 8.89 -10.57
CA ILE A 171 7.32 10.23 -10.05
C ILE A 171 8.16 11.00 -11.06
N GLU A 172 7.68 12.18 -11.48
CA GLU A 172 8.48 13.07 -12.33
C GLU A 172 9.67 13.60 -11.52
N LEU A 173 10.85 13.40 -12.09
CA LEU A 173 12.06 13.99 -11.55
C LEU A 173 12.16 15.44 -12.01
N LEU A 174 12.73 16.31 -11.17
CA LEU A 174 13.10 17.67 -11.56
C LEU A 174 14.04 17.61 -12.77
N ASP A 175 13.98 18.63 -13.63
CA ASP A 175 14.75 18.63 -14.89
C ASP A 175 16.25 18.44 -14.66
N ASP A 176 16.80 19.05 -13.60
CA ASP A 176 18.20 18.88 -13.19
C ASP A 176 18.55 17.44 -12.76
N MET A 177 17.53 16.61 -12.47
CA MET A 177 17.69 15.21 -12.06
C MET A 177 17.60 14.24 -13.24
N LYS A 178 17.15 14.70 -14.42
CA LYS A 178 16.91 13.82 -15.57
C LYS A 178 18.19 13.43 -16.30
N GLU A 179 19.27 14.21 -16.17
CA GLU A 179 20.51 14.05 -16.96
C GLU A 179 21.67 13.39 -16.20
N GLY A 180 21.50 12.96 -14.95
CA GLY A 180 22.62 12.37 -14.21
C GLY A 180 22.27 11.73 -12.89
N SER A 181 23.29 11.20 -12.24
CA SER A 181 23.20 10.71 -10.87
C SER A 181 23.41 11.88 -9.92
N LEU A 182 22.44 12.10 -9.04
CA LEU A 182 22.59 13.05 -7.95
C LEU A 182 23.35 12.39 -6.80
N TRP A 183 24.20 13.16 -6.16
CA TRP A 183 24.86 12.73 -4.95
C TRP A 183 24.85 13.84 -3.88
N GLY A 184 24.90 13.46 -2.62
CA GLY A 184 24.87 14.42 -1.53
C GLY A 184 25.39 13.83 -0.22
N TRP A 185 25.34 14.66 0.80
CA TRP A 185 25.77 14.31 2.14
C TRP A 185 24.57 13.93 3.01
N MET A 186 24.81 13.03 3.95
CA MET A 186 23.93 12.84 5.09
C MET A 186 24.67 13.28 6.36
N SER A 187 24.02 14.12 7.15
CA SER A 187 24.61 14.64 8.38
C SER A 187 23.57 14.85 9.47
N GLN A 188 23.98 14.63 10.68
CA GLN A 188 23.20 15.01 11.86
C GLN A 188 23.51 16.48 12.17
N LEU A 189 22.53 17.37 12.06
CA LEU A 189 22.77 18.81 12.20
C LEU A 189 23.46 19.15 13.53
N TYR A 190 23.01 18.55 14.62
CA TYR A 190 23.57 18.77 15.96
C TYR A 190 25.05 18.35 16.10
N SER A 191 25.56 17.52 15.22
CA SER A 191 26.96 17.05 15.24
C SER A 191 27.90 17.88 14.36
N ILE A 192 27.36 18.79 13.54
CA ILE A 192 28.14 19.69 12.72
C ILE A 192 28.84 20.69 13.63
N ARG A 193 30.11 20.97 13.36
CA ARG A 193 30.91 21.95 14.09
C ARG A 193 31.66 22.86 13.15
N SER A 194 31.63 24.16 13.45
CA SER A 194 32.42 25.18 12.80
C SER A 194 33.10 26.07 13.85
N SER A 195 33.93 26.99 13.40
CA SER A 195 34.52 28.00 14.30
C SER A 195 33.49 28.98 14.88
N GLY A 196 32.31 29.07 14.27
CA GLY A 196 31.21 29.91 14.70
C GLY A 196 30.18 29.18 15.57
N SER A 197 30.24 27.84 15.65
CA SER A 197 29.27 27.05 16.40
C SER A 197 29.37 27.26 17.90
N TRP A 198 28.23 27.28 18.57
CA TRP A 198 28.11 27.39 20.04
C TRP A 198 28.19 26.04 20.75
N GLY A 199 28.87 25.05 20.15
CA GLY A 199 29.04 23.70 20.67
C GLY A 199 28.08 22.65 20.12
N ILE A 200 27.03 23.08 19.40
CA ILE A 200 26.06 22.27 18.67
C ILE A 200 25.82 22.93 17.32
N GLY A 201 25.67 22.13 16.26
CA GLY A 201 25.38 22.66 14.93
C GLY A 201 24.01 23.29 14.84
N ASP A 202 23.93 24.45 14.21
CA ASP A 202 22.74 25.25 14.00
C ASP A 202 22.45 25.50 12.52
N TYR A 203 21.44 26.32 12.21
CA TYR A 203 21.06 26.62 10.83
C TYR A 203 22.12 27.40 10.06
N GLU A 204 22.97 28.20 10.70
CA GLU A 204 24.07 28.90 10.02
C GLU A 204 25.20 27.93 9.66
N ASP A 205 25.46 26.95 10.53
CA ASP A 205 26.37 25.82 10.21
C ASP A 205 25.83 25.00 9.03
N LEU A 206 24.51 24.71 9.01
CA LEU A 206 23.89 23.99 7.90
C LEU A 206 24.02 24.79 6.59
N LYS A 207 23.71 26.07 6.60
CA LYS A 207 23.82 26.95 5.43
C LYS A 207 25.24 26.96 4.90
N THR A 208 26.21 27.13 5.79
CA THR A 208 27.63 27.14 5.46
C THR A 208 28.04 25.80 4.82
N LEU A 209 27.64 24.69 5.42
CA LEU A 209 27.95 23.36 4.90
C LEU A 209 27.33 23.10 3.53
N LEU A 210 26.07 23.49 3.32
CA LEU A 210 25.38 23.38 2.02
C LEU A 210 26.11 24.16 0.92
N VAL A 211 26.43 25.43 1.18
CA VAL A 211 27.09 26.29 0.22
C VAL A 211 28.50 25.80 -0.12
N GLU A 212 29.29 25.44 0.88
CA GLU A 212 30.65 24.96 0.69
C GLU A 212 30.69 23.58 0.03
N SER A 213 29.77 22.69 0.38
CA SER A 213 29.63 21.38 -0.25
C SER A 213 29.32 21.50 -1.75
N LYS A 214 28.38 22.35 -2.13
CA LYS A 214 28.09 22.60 -3.55
C LYS A 214 29.30 23.16 -4.28
N LYS A 215 29.96 24.19 -3.72
CA LYS A 215 31.11 24.83 -4.35
C LYS A 215 32.32 23.93 -4.50
N LYS A 216 32.66 23.17 -3.46
CA LYS A 216 33.92 22.40 -3.42
C LYS A 216 33.78 20.99 -3.98
N THR A 217 32.61 20.38 -3.89
CA THR A 217 32.42 18.98 -4.22
C THR A 217 31.33 18.74 -5.25
N GLY A 218 30.51 19.76 -5.56
CA GLY A 218 29.40 19.62 -6.50
C GLY A 218 28.19 18.89 -5.94
N ALA A 219 28.13 18.68 -4.60
CA ALA A 219 26.99 17.99 -3.98
C ALA A 219 25.65 18.64 -4.34
N ASP A 220 24.65 17.86 -4.63
CA ASP A 220 23.35 18.31 -5.12
C ASP A 220 22.32 18.45 -4.00
N PHE A 221 22.46 17.68 -2.93
CA PHE A 221 21.55 17.72 -1.78
C PHE A 221 22.26 17.41 -0.47
N MET A 222 21.56 17.68 0.63
CA MET A 222 21.95 17.24 1.97
C MET A 222 20.74 16.69 2.71
N LEU A 223 20.85 15.47 3.21
CA LEU A 223 19.89 14.87 4.11
C LEU A 223 20.31 15.15 5.55
N ILE A 224 19.41 15.69 6.33
CA ILE A 224 19.63 15.94 7.77
C ILE A 224 18.65 15.13 8.60
N ASN A 225 18.99 14.88 9.85
CA ASN A 225 18.06 14.30 10.82
C ASN A 225 16.84 15.23 11.00
N PRO A 226 15.67 14.68 11.42
CA PRO A 226 14.52 15.50 11.75
C PRO A 226 14.84 16.61 12.74
N LEU A 227 14.37 17.82 12.45
CA LEU A 227 14.59 19.00 13.30
C LEU A 227 13.47 19.08 14.34
N HIS A 228 13.76 18.60 15.55
CA HIS A 228 12.86 18.66 16.68
C HIS A 228 13.36 19.62 17.73
N ALA A 229 12.44 20.28 18.45
CA ALA A 229 12.74 20.83 19.75
C ALA A 229 12.90 19.67 20.73
N ALA A 230 14.12 19.12 20.83
CA ALA A 230 14.41 17.97 21.63
C ALA A 230 14.66 18.36 23.10
N GLU A 231 13.90 17.77 24.02
CA GLU A 231 14.32 17.72 25.42
C GLU A 231 15.47 16.72 25.58
N PRO A 232 16.39 16.94 26.51
CA PRO A 232 17.55 16.03 26.71
C PRO A 232 17.20 14.55 26.93
N VAL A 233 15.98 14.26 27.40
CA VAL A 233 15.47 12.90 27.64
C VAL A 233 14.86 12.27 26.37
N SER A 234 14.40 13.04 25.39
CA SER A 234 13.71 12.55 24.20
C SER A 234 14.65 11.99 23.13
N TYR A 235 15.96 12.23 23.24
CA TYR A 235 16.95 11.64 22.33
C TYR A 235 16.97 10.10 22.39
N THR A 236 16.70 9.53 23.55
CA THR A 236 16.59 8.08 23.75
C THR A 236 15.31 7.51 23.10
N HIS A 237 14.25 8.29 23.02
CA HIS A 237 12.99 7.89 22.39
C HIS A 237 13.04 7.95 20.85
N LEU A 238 13.79 8.89 20.27
CA LEU A 238 13.97 8.96 18.81
C LEU A 238 14.71 7.72 18.27
N ARG A 239 15.64 7.15 19.03
CA ARG A 239 16.32 5.90 18.67
C ARG A 239 15.43 4.66 18.80
N ALA A 240 14.43 4.67 19.65
CA ALA A 240 13.52 3.54 19.84
C ALA A 240 12.46 3.41 18.73
N HIS A 241 12.27 4.43 17.90
CA HIS A 241 11.36 4.43 16.75
C HIS A 241 12.06 4.19 15.41
N GLU A 242 13.39 4.08 15.40
CA GLU A 242 14.19 3.79 14.20
C GLU A 242 14.54 2.31 14.05
N THR A 243 14.00 1.44 14.90
CA THR A 243 14.20 -0.02 14.82
C THR A 243 12.93 -0.75 14.46
#